data_ac470d077b8d4a5e559035fbeabd89a7
#
_entry.id   ac470d077b8d4a5e559035fbeabd89a7
#
_cell.length_a   1.000
_cell.length_b   1.000
_cell.length_c   1.000
_cell.angle_alpha   90.00
_cell.angle_beta   90.00
_cell.angle_gamma   90.00
#
_symmetry.space_group_name_H-M   'P 1'
#
loop_
_entity.id
_entity.type
_entity.pdbx_description
1 polymer ?
#
loop_
_entity_poly.entity_id
_entity_poly.type
_entity_poly.pdbx_seq_one_letter_code
_entity_poly.pdbx_strand_id
1 'polypeptide(L)'
;MFFTSPSDYFSVYHIIGRKVKRNGENEVEPGEKMDYDKNYKKNSAVSRKRYGNGVSMKKAEIIVDKNFLTGAVDKRIFGSFIEHLGRAVYEGIYQENSPFADEQGMRKDVLELVKELQVPIVRYPGGNFVSGYHWEDGVGPKAERPAKVDLAWNVIESNQFGLNEFADWAKKAGTEIMMAVNLGTRGPEDARNLLEYCNFRKGSYYSDLRRKHGYEEPHNIRLWCMGNEMDGPWQMGHKTAKEYGRAAAETSRLMKFLDPQIETVACGSSALTMDTFGYWEDEVLSECYEQVDYLSLHQYYGNRDGNTPEFLANSKGMDEFITSVLSIADAVKAKKRSRKQIHLSFDEWNVWYHSNEADQKLEKWVQAPHQLEDVYNFEDALLVGSMLITLLRHADRVKVACLAQLVNVIAPIMTSDTGAWRQTIFYPYLHASLYGRGTVLNTLVKAPFYESRNYGEVSFLDSVCVLNEEAKELTVFAVNKNLEEDLEVSCDLRQFADYKVAEHIILTNDDMKAVNTQSNPDCVAPVAGNASHMENGHFTTVLGKHSWNVIRLKA
;
A
#
# COMPACT_ATOMS: atom_id res chain seq x y z
N MET A 1 2.52 26.62 17.20
CA MET A 1 1.43 25.90 17.85
C MET A 1 1.96 24.51 18.16
N PHE A 2 2.01 24.13 19.42
CA PHE A 2 2.49 22.80 19.79
C PHE A 2 1.33 21.82 19.61
N PHE A 3 1.45 20.87 18.70
CA PHE A 3 0.52 19.76 18.55
C PHE A 3 0.76 18.78 19.71
N THR A 4 -0.25 18.51 20.51
CA THR A 4 -0.10 17.78 21.78
C THR A 4 -0.67 16.34 21.75
N SER A 5 -1.16 15.85 20.58
CA SER A 5 -1.67 14.49 20.48
C SER A 5 -1.68 13.94 19.03
N PRO A 6 -1.69 12.61 18.83
CA PRO A 6 -1.91 11.98 17.51
C PRO A 6 -3.24 12.38 16.84
N SER A 7 -4.22 12.89 17.61
CA SER A 7 -5.48 13.41 17.07
C SER A 7 -5.30 14.66 16.21
N ASP A 8 -4.20 15.38 16.36
CA ASP A 8 -3.89 16.57 15.57
C ASP A 8 -3.43 16.20 14.14
N TYR A 9 -3.02 14.96 13.90
CA TYR A 9 -2.75 14.39 12.60
C TYR A 9 -3.93 14.56 11.61
N PHE A 10 -5.16 14.49 12.11
CA PHE A 10 -6.37 14.50 11.29
C PHE A 10 -6.89 15.91 10.98
N SER A 11 -6.44 16.92 11.70
CA SER A 11 -6.85 18.31 11.52
C SER A 11 -6.20 18.95 10.28
N VAL A 12 -5.04 18.47 9.85
CA VAL A 12 -4.30 19.01 8.70
C VAL A 12 -4.99 18.68 7.37
N TYR A 13 -5.72 17.57 7.29
CA TYR A 13 -6.45 17.18 6.07
C TYR A 13 -7.74 17.98 5.83
N HIS A 14 -8.17 18.85 6.77
CA HIS A 14 -9.45 19.55 6.70
C HIS A 14 -9.36 21.05 6.42
N ILE A 15 -8.18 21.64 6.25
CA ILE A 15 -8.01 23.09 6.09
C ILE A 15 -7.21 23.43 4.83
N ILE A 16 -7.65 23.08 3.64
CA ILE A 16 -7.26 23.81 2.43
C ILE A 16 -8.44 23.80 1.44
N GLY A 17 -9.48 24.49 1.83
CA GLY A 17 -10.52 25.02 0.96
C GLY A 17 -10.67 26.52 1.18
N ARG A 18 -9.59 27.32 1.21
CA ARG A 18 -9.67 28.78 1.34
C ARG A 18 -8.84 29.50 0.28
N LYS A 19 -9.60 29.97 -0.71
CA LYS A 19 -9.44 31.20 -1.52
C LYS A 19 -8.12 31.97 -1.36
N VAL A 20 -7.33 31.96 -2.42
CA VAL A 20 -6.38 33.03 -2.72
C VAL A 20 -7.14 34.33 -2.96
N LYS A 21 -7.04 35.29 -2.06
CA LYS A 21 -7.46 36.67 -2.28
C LYS A 21 -6.39 37.37 -3.10
N ARG A 22 -6.71 37.75 -4.34
CA ARG A 22 -6.02 38.82 -5.03
C ARG A 22 -6.59 40.15 -4.52
N ASN A 23 -5.73 41.01 -4.04
CA ASN A 23 -6.07 42.41 -3.73
C ASN A 23 -6.40 43.16 -5.02
N GLY A 24 -7.54 43.85 -5.01
CA GLY A 24 -7.96 44.78 -6.09
C GLY A 24 -9.36 45.28 -5.73
N GLU A 25 -9.42 46.47 -5.17
CA GLU A 25 -10.64 47.16 -4.76
C GLU A 25 -11.58 47.41 -5.93
N ASN A 26 -12.88 47.14 -5.72
CA ASN A 26 -13.99 47.99 -6.17
C ASN A 26 -15.29 47.54 -5.48
N GLU A 27 -15.89 48.46 -4.75
CA GLU A 27 -17.21 48.38 -4.14
C GLU A 27 -18.29 48.25 -5.23
N VAL A 28 -19.21 47.28 -5.05
CA VAL A 28 -20.53 47.28 -5.70
C VAL A 28 -21.56 46.85 -4.66
N GLU A 29 -22.62 47.63 -4.55
CA GLU A 29 -23.75 47.54 -3.62
C GLU A 29 -24.54 46.21 -3.69
N PRO A 30 -25.38 45.89 -2.66
CA PRO A 30 -26.00 44.56 -2.51
C PRO A 30 -27.30 44.51 -3.35
N GLY A 31 -27.28 43.65 -4.37
CA GLY A 31 -28.44 43.24 -5.15
C GLY A 31 -28.94 41.85 -4.81
N GLU A 32 -30.20 41.80 -4.47
CA GLU A 32 -31.18 40.70 -4.40
C GLU A 32 -30.72 39.23 -4.29
N LYS A 33 -31.17 38.59 -3.21
CA LYS A 33 -31.14 37.14 -3.02
C LYS A 33 -31.93 36.41 -4.11
N MET A 34 -31.24 35.71 -5.00
CA MET A 34 -31.88 34.75 -5.88
C MET A 34 -32.22 33.48 -5.12
N ASP A 35 -33.53 33.20 -5.11
CA ASP A 35 -34.15 32.02 -4.52
C ASP A 35 -33.91 30.79 -5.42
N TYR A 36 -32.96 29.93 -5.06
CA TYR A 36 -32.54 28.74 -5.82
C TYR A 36 -33.55 27.58 -5.78
N ASP A 37 -34.64 27.71 -5.04
CA ASP A 37 -35.59 26.60 -4.81
C ASP A 37 -36.74 26.51 -5.84
N LYS A 38 -36.84 27.42 -6.80
CA LYS A 38 -37.96 27.44 -7.76
C LYS A 38 -37.66 26.86 -9.15
N ASN A 39 -36.41 26.57 -9.48
CA ASN A 39 -36.08 26.05 -10.82
C ASN A 39 -35.93 24.49 -10.87
N TYR A 40 -35.97 23.79 -9.74
CA TYR A 40 -35.85 22.32 -9.72
C TYR A 40 -37.16 21.57 -9.95
N LYS A 41 -38.32 22.27 -9.96
CA LYS A 41 -39.65 21.63 -10.11
C LYS A 41 -40.29 21.82 -11.51
N LYS A 42 -39.60 22.38 -12.50
CA LYS A 42 -40.22 22.61 -13.83
C LYS A 42 -39.70 21.73 -14.97
N ASN A 43 -38.69 20.89 -14.77
CA ASN A 43 -38.17 19.98 -15.82
C ASN A 43 -38.49 18.50 -15.64
N SER A 44 -39.44 18.12 -14.77
CA SER A 44 -39.85 16.71 -14.57
C SER A 44 -41.10 16.30 -15.37
N ALA A 45 -41.43 17.00 -16.45
CA ALA A 45 -42.57 16.67 -17.31
C ALA A 45 -42.16 16.63 -18.79
N VAL A 46 -41.22 15.71 -19.14
CA VAL A 46 -41.00 15.33 -20.54
C VAL A 46 -41.11 13.81 -20.68
N SER A 47 -42.25 13.46 -21.28
CA SER A 47 -42.59 12.20 -21.98
C SER A 47 -42.10 10.88 -21.37
N ARG A 48 -42.98 10.25 -20.60
CA ARG A 48 -43.07 8.78 -20.54
C ARG A 48 -43.42 8.21 -21.92
N LYS A 49 -42.44 8.06 -22.81
CA LYS A 49 -42.53 7.08 -23.89
C LYS A 49 -42.22 5.71 -23.30
N ARG A 50 -43.21 4.84 -23.31
CA ARG A 50 -43.05 3.41 -23.11
C ARG A 50 -42.06 2.88 -24.13
N TYR A 51 -40.84 2.58 -23.70
CA TYR A 51 -39.94 1.68 -24.42
C TYR A 51 -40.03 0.31 -23.74
N GLY A 52 -40.13 -0.71 -24.58
CA GLY A 52 -40.24 -2.10 -24.14
C GLY A 52 -39.00 -2.52 -23.34
N ASN A 53 -39.18 -3.55 -22.53
CA ASN A 53 -38.19 -4.18 -21.65
C ASN A 53 -36.97 -4.67 -22.44
N GLY A 54 -35.93 -3.88 -22.41
CA GLY A 54 -34.56 -4.20 -22.78
C GLY A 54 -33.67 -3.21 -22.06
N VAL A 55 -33.38 -3.44 -20.78
CA VAL A 55 -32.29 -2.72 -20.10
C VAL A 55 -31.00 -3.09 -20.83
N SER A 56 -30.50 -2.17 -21.66
CA SER A 56 -29.22 -2.35 -22.33
C SER A 56 -28.12 -2.30 -21.26
N MET A 57 -27.54 -3.44 -20.93
CA MET A 57 -26.38 -3.52 -20.04
C MET A 57 -25.27 -2.60 -20.54
N LYS A 58 -24.59 -1.89 -19.64
CA LYS A 58 -23.42 -1.07 -20.00
C LYS A 58 -22.33 -1.97 -20.55
N LYS A 59 -21.58 -1.48 -21.54
CA LYS A 59 -20.54 -2.23 -22.22
C LYS A 59 -19.18 -1.60 -22.02
N ALA A 60 -18.16 -2.45 -21.88
CA ALA A 60 -16.76 -2.05 -21.86
C ALA A 60 -15.95 -2.94 -22.78
N GLU A 61 -14.83 -2.41 -23.27
CA GLU A 61 -13.87 -3.10 -24.12
C GLU A 61 -12.49 -3.00 -23.47
N ILE A 62 -11.81 -4.15 -23.36
CA ILE A 62 -10.41 -4.25 -22.99
C ILE A 62 -9.62 -4.56 -24.26
N ILE A 63 -8.56 -3.79 -24.51
CA ILE A 63 -7.70 -3.95 -25.68
C ILE A 63 -6.30 -4.24 -25.18
N VAL A 64 -5.74 -5.38 -25.58
CA VAL A 64 -4.37 -5.79 -25.29
C VAL A 64 -3.72 -6.39 -26.52
N ASP A 65 -2.40 -6.23 -26.61
CA ASP A 65 -1.57 -6.91 -27.59
C ASP A 65 -0.32 -7.46 -26.88
N LYS A 66 0.02 -8.74 -27.12
CA LYS A 66 1.14 -9.40 -26.47
C LYS A 66 2.51 -8.79 -26.78
N ASN A 67 2.61 -7.97 -27.83
CA ASN A 67 3.83 -7.27 -28.23
C ASN A 67 3.96 -5.89 -27.55
N PHE A 68 2.91 -5.36 -26.94
CA PHE A 68 2.94 -4.09 -26.23
C PHE A 68 2.96 -4.35 -24.72
N LEU A 69 4.15 -4.32 -24.17
CA LEU A 69 4.41 -4.61 -22.76
C LEU A 69 4.57 -3.33 -21.98
N THR A 70 3.99 -3.29 -20.78
CA THR A 70 4.31 -2.25 -19.78
C THR A 70 5.64 -2.60 -19.10
N GLY A 71 5.74 -3.79 -18.52
CA GLY A 71 6.97 -4.23 -17.84
C GLY A 71 6.80 -5.52 -17.05
N ALA A 72 7.93 -6.11 -16.67
CA ALA A 72 7.93 -7.27 -15.79
C ALA A 72 7.56 -6.85 -14.36
N VAL A 73 6.66 -7.60 -13.75
CA VAL A 73 6.26 -7.42 -12.36
C VAL A 73 7.41 -7.88 -11.45
N ASP A 74 7.92 -6.96 -10.62
CA ASP A 74 8.76 -7.37 -9.49
C ASP A 74 7.84 -7.96 -8.40
N LYS A 75 8.18 -9.15 -7.90
CA LYS A 75 7.36 -9.79 -6.85
C LYS A 75 7.15 -8.90 -5.63
N ARG A 76 8.09 -7.99 -5.33
CA ARG A 76 8.06 -7.07 -4.19
C ARG A 76 6.95 -6.02 -4.25
N ILE A 77 6.21 -5.90 -5.38
CA ILE A 77 4.95 -5.13 -5.47
C ILE A 77 3.88 -5.68 -4.51
N PHE A 78 3.96 -6.98 -4.18
CA PHE A 78 3.04 -7.63 -3.22
C PHE A 78 3.66 -7.72 -1.82
N GLY A 79 4.47 -6.75 -1.42
CA GLY A 79 5.03 -6.64 -0.09
C GLY A 79 4.02 -6.20 0.96
N SER A 80 4.44 -6.27 2.22
CA SER A 80 3.67 -5.75 3.33
C SER A 80 4.58 -5.08 4.36
N PHE A 81 4.01 -4.69 5.51
CA PHE A 81 4.69 -3.89 6.50
C PHE A 81 4.33 -4.36 7.91
N ILE A 82 5.29 -4.39 8.79
CA ILE A 82 5.13 -4.61 10.23
C ILE A 82 5.95 -3.57 10.96
N GLU A 83 5.28 -2.83 11.83
CA GLU A 83 5.85 -1.82 12.71
C GLU A 83 5.65 -2.21 14.17
N HIS A 84 6.53 -1.76 15.07
CA HIS A 84 6.29 -1.79 16.51
C HIS A 84 5.20 -0.76 16.88
N LEU A 85 3.98 -1.10 16.53
CA LEU A 85 2.77 -0.29 16.66
C LEU A 85 1.61 -1.19 17.04
N GLY A 86 0.82 -0.77 18.06
CA GLY A 86 -0.32 -1.53 18.48
C GLY A 86 0.00 -3.01 18.67
N ARG A 87 -0.85 -3.89 18.16
CA ARG A 87 -0.68 -5.35 18.22
C ARG A 87 -0.12 -5.97 16.93
N ALA A 88 0.62 -5.22 16.12
CA ALA A 88 1.22 -5.80 14.90
C ALA A 88 2.31 -6.83 15.25
N VAL A 89 3.16 -6.52 16.22
CA VAL A 89 4.20 -7.42 16.72
C VAL A 89 3.66 -8.27 17.87
N TYR A 90 3.47 -7.67 19.04
CA TYR A 90 2.95 -8.37 20.22
C TYR A 90 1.47 -8.69 20.03
N GLU A 91 1.07 -9.94 20.35
CA GLU A 91 -0.26 -10.51 20.08
C GLU A 91 -0.63 -10.62 18.58
N GLY A 92 0.21 -10.08 17.70
CA GLY A 92 0.12 -10.20 16.24
C GLY A 92 0.96 -11.35 15.71
N ILE A 93 2.21 -11.07 15.30
CA ILE A 93 3.12 -12.11 14.81
C ILE A 93 3.80 -12.91 15.94
N TYR A 94 3.83 -12.36 17.15
CA TYR A 94 4.54 -12.88 18.31
C TYR A 94 3.67 -12.82 19.57
N GLN A 95 3.52 -13.97 20.28
CA GLN A 95 2.78 -14.08 21.52
C GLN A 95 3.20 -15.36 22.26
N GLU A 96 4.19 -15.29 23.17
CA GLU A 96 4.80 -16.47 23.83
C GLU A 96 3.80 -17.40 24.52
N ASN A 97 2.77 -16.86 25.14
CA ASN A 97 1.79 -17.63 25.92
C ASN A 97 0.55 -18.05 25.12
N SER A 98 0.54 -17.81 23.80
CA SER A 98 -0.58 -18.22 22.94
C SER A 98 -0.61 -19.73 22.74
N PRO A 99 -1.79 -20.38 22.68
CA PRO A 99 -1.90 -21.78 22.26
C PRO A 99 -1.45 -21.99 20.79
N PHE A 100 -1.34 -20.93 20.03
CA PHE A 100 -0.86 -20.93 18.64
C PHE A 100 0.65 -20.66 18.52
N ALA A 101 1.33 -20.30 19.60
CA ALA A 101 2.76 -20.04 19.59
C ALA A 101 3.57 -21.30 19.23
N ASP A 102 4.64 -21.10 18.48
CA ASP A 102 5.70 -22.08 18.38
C ASP A 102 6.71 -21.94 19.54
N GLU A 103 7.78 -22.71 19.52
CA GLU A 103 8.82 -22.74 20.58
C GLU A 103 9.54 -21.39 20.75
N GLN A 104 9.48 -20.50 19.75
CA GLN A 104 10.07 -19.15 19.77
C GLN A 104 9.02 -18.06 20.05
N GLY A 105 7.77 -18.42 20.31
CA GLY A 105 6.67 -17.48 20.54
C GLY A 105 6.02 -16.94 19.28
N MET A 106 6.36 -17.45 18.09
CA MET A 106 5.77 -17.01 16.83
C MET A 106 4.39 -17.63 16.63
N ARG A 107 3.37 -16.86 16.28
CA ARG A 107 2.01 -17.35 16.04
C ARG A 107 1.93 -18.13 14.73
N LYS A 108 1.71 -19.45 14.83
CA LYS A 108 1.60 -20.37 13.69
C LYS A 108 0.38 -20.11 12.82
N ASP A 109 -0.75 -19.78 13.42
CA ASP A 109 -1.98 -19.43 12.72
C ASP A 109 -1.81 -18.19 11.83
N VAL A 110 -1.07 -17.20 12.30
CA VAL A 110 -0.69 -16.00 11.51
C VAL A 110 0.30 -16.37 10.40
N LEU A 111 1.34 -17.18 10.71
CA LEU A 111 2.32 -17.63 9.72
C LEU A 111 1.67 -18.39 8.55
N GLU A 112 0.64 -19.19 8.83
CA GLU A 112 -0.13 -19.89 7.78
C GLU A 112 -0.84 -18.92 6.83
N LEU A 113 -1.49 -17.89 7.37
CA LEU A 113 -2.16 -16.86 6.56
C LEU A 113 -1.17 -16.00 5.76
N VAL A 114 -0.01 -15.67 6.34
CA VAL A 114 1.06 -14.93 5.64
C VAL A 114 1.64 -15.75 4.49
N LYS A 115 1.84 -17.07 4.69
CA LYS A 115 2.27 -17.98 3.62
C LYS A 115 1.21 -18.13 2.53
N GLU A 116 -0.06 -18.18 2.89
CA GLU A 116 -1.16 -18.19 1.92
C GLU A 116 -1.12 -16.94 1.03
N LEU A 117 -0.91 -15.76 1.61
CA LEU A 117 -0.74 -14.49 0.88
C LEU A 117 0.52 -14.46 -0.01
N GLN A 118 1.48 -15.35 0.21
CA GLN A 118 2.78 -15.36 -0.46
C GLN A 118 3.48 -14.00 -0.43
N VAL A 119 3.48 -13.33 0.73
CA VAL A 119 4.10 -12.03 0.92
C VAL A 119 5.61 -12.12 0.65
N PRO A 120 6.14 -11.48 -0.41
CA PRO A 120 7.51 -11.70 -0.83
C PRO A 120 8.54 -10.89 -0.03
N ILE A 121 8.10 -9.77 0.57
CA ILE A 121 8.95 -8.88 1.35
C ILE A 121 8.13 -8.18 2.42
N VAL A 122 8.70 -7.98 3.62
CA VAL A 122 8.06 -7.24 4.70
C VAL A 122 8.99 -6.13 5.18
N ARG A 123 8.49 -4.90 5.19
CA ARG A 123 9.16 -3.72 5.74
C ARG A 123 9.12 -3.75 7.27
N TYR A 124 10.24 -3.42 7.93
CA TYR A 124 10.44 -3.48 9.38
C TYR A 124 11.59 -2.53 9.81
N PRO A 125 11.71 -2.01 11.03
CA PRO A 125 10.84 -2.21 12.21
C PRO A 125 9.73 -1.18 12.33
N GLY A 126 9.62 -0.28 11.37
CA GLY A 126 8.62 0.76 11.40
C GLY A 126 8.76 1.77 10.28
N GLY A 127 7.78 2.51 10.27
CA GLY A 127 7.26 3.80 10.02
C GLY A 127 7.79 4.83 11.04
N ASN A 128 6.87 5.44 11.77
CA ASN A 128 7.22 6.50 12.73
C ASN A 128 8.12 6.00 13.86
N PHE A 129 7.93 4.76 14.28
CA PHE A 129 8.73 4.10 15.32
C PHE A 129 10.23 4.16 15.04
N VAL A 130 10.67 3.90 13.78
CA VAL A 130 12.11 3.79 13.47
C VAL A 130 12.88 5.06 13.78
N SER A 131 12.26 6.24 13.68
CA SER A 131 12.94 7.53 13.87
C SER A 131 13.34 7.83 15.32
N GLY A 132 12.77 7.10 16.29
CA GLY A 132 13.15 7.15 17.70
C GLY A 132 13.87 5.89 18.20
N TYR A 133 13.94 4.84 17.39
CA TYR A 133 14.38 3.52 17.82
C TYR A 133 15.89 3.33 17.78
N HIS A 134 16.41 2.67 18.79
CA HIS A 134 17.78 2.20 18.87
C HIS A 134 17.75 0.67 18.68
N TRP A 135 18.21 0.19 17.54
CA TRP A 135 18.14 -1.23 17.17
C TRP A 135 18.90 -2.14 18.15
N GLU A 136 19.92 -1.60 18.83
CA GLU A 136 20.71 -2.32 19.83
C GLU A 136 19.87 -2.75 21.05
N ASP A 137 18.84 -1.99 21.38
CA ASP A 137 17.92 -2.31 22.48
C ASP A 137 17.11 -3.59 22.21
N GLY A 138 16.89 -3.95 20.93
CA GLY A 138 16.11 -5.10 20.49
C GLY A 138 16.95 -6.36 20.15
N VAL A 139 18.24 -6.40 20.46
CA VAL A 139 19.09 -7.57 20.20
C VAL A 139 19.80 -8.07 21.46
N GLY A 140 20.32 -9.31 21.41
CA GLY A 140 20.95 -9.96 22.58
C GLY A 140 19.95 -10.63 23.52
N PRO A 141 20.38 -11.00 24.76
CA PRO A 141 19.52 -11.70 25.69
C PRO A 141 18.30 -10.86 26.11
N LYS A 142 17.10 -11.41 25.99
CA LYS A 142 15.85 -10.69 26.28
C LYS A 142 15.80 -10.08 27.69
N ALA A 143 16.36 -10.76 28.68
CA ALA A 143 16.40 -10.27 30.05
C ALA A 143 17.27 -9.01 30.27
N GLU A 144 18.16 -8.71 29.32
CA GLU A 144 19.05 -7.54 29.36
C GLU A 144 18.49 -6.36 28.54
N ARG A 145 17.42 -6.57 27.76
CA ARG A 145 16.84 -5.55 26.89
C ARG A 145 16.02 -4.53 27.70
N PRO A 146 16.25 -3.24 27.50
CA PRO A 146 15.53 -2.22 28.24
C PRO A 146 14.10 -2.04 27.71
N ALA A 147 13.13 -1.86 28.59
CA ALA A 147 11.86 -1.28 28.19
C ALA A 147 12.04 0.24 27.98
N LYS A 148 11.51 0.76 26.88
CA LYS A 148 11.64 2.16 26.46
C LYS A 148 10.29 2.80 26.20
N VAL A 149 10.23 4.11 26.44
CA VAL A 149 9.10 4.93 25.99
C VAL A 149 9.24 5.14 24.49
N ASP A 150 8.23 4.72 23.74
CA ASP A 150 8.09 5.09 22.33
C ASP A 150 7.23 6.36 22.21
N LEU A 151 7.82 7.41 21.62
CA LEU A 151 7.18 8.70 21.46
C LEU A 151 6.34 8.79 20.18
N ALA A 152 6.56 7.89 19.22
CA ALA A 152 5.79 7.88 17.97
C ALA A 152 4.34 7.48 18.24
N TRP A 153 4.14 6.42 19.03
CA TRP A 153 2.82 5.83 19.27
C TRP A 153 2.33 5.99 20.70
N ASN A 154 3.10 6.65 21.58
CA ASN A 154 2.80 6.86 23.01
C ASN A 154 2.63 5.54 23.78
N VAL A 155 3.51 4.59 23.55
CA VAL A 155 3.49 3.25 24.16
C VAL A 155 4.78 2.95 24.93
N ILE A 156 4.79 1.84 25.67
CA ILE A 156 6.01 1.26 26.21
C ILE A 156 6.45 0.12 25.27
N GLU A 157 7.63 0.25 24.68
CA GLU A 157 8.27 -0.82 23.94
C GLU A 157 9.13 -1.68 24.88
N SER A 158 8.79 -2.96 24.98
CA SER A 158 9.48 -3.89 25.89
C SER A 158 10.76 -4.49 25.30
N ASN A 159 10.98 -4.34 23.99
CA ASN A 159 12.09 -4.93 23.24
C ASN A 159 12.21 -6.46 23.34
N GLN A 160 11.12 -7.17 23.72
CA GLN A 160 11.12 -8.63 23.81
C GLN A 160 11.07 -9.31 22.43
N PHE A 161 10.80 -8.53 21.40
CA PHE A 161 10.89 -8.87 20.00
C PHE A 161 11.73 -7.81 19.29
N GLY A 162 12.68 -8.21 18.45
CA GLY A 162 13.52 -7.26 17.73
C GLY A 162 14.06 -7.86 16.43
N LEU A 163 15.16 -7.32 15.94
CA LEU A 163 15.74 -7.66 14.63
C LEU A 163 15.94 -9.17 14.43
N ASN A 164 16.50 -9.84 15.41
CA ASN A 164 16.85 -11.26 15.28
C ASN A 164 15.61 -12.14 15.26
N GLU A 165 14.64 -11.86 16.13
CA GLU A 165 13.35 -12.55 16.16
C GLU A 165 12.58 -12.30 14.85
N PHE A 166 12.64 -11.06 14.33
CA PHE A 166 12.01 -10.74 13.04
C PHE A 166 12.68 -11.49 11.88
N ALA A 167 14.01 -11.61 11.89
CA ALA A 167 14.72 -12.37 10.86
C ALA A 167 14.36 -13.87 10.89
N ASP A 168 14.15 -14.44 12.06
CA ASP A 168 13.68 -15.83 12.21
C ASP A 168 12.23 -15.98 11.77
N TRP A 169 11.36 -15.03 12.13
CA TRP A 169 9.99 -14.97 11.64
C TRP A 169 9.92 -14.87 10.11
N ALA A 170 10.71 -13.99 9.52
CA ALA A 170 10.75 -13.81 8.06
C ALA A 170 11.17 -15.09 7.32
N LYS A 171 12.17 -15.83 7.85
CA LYS A 171 12.55 -17.15 7.32
C LYS A 171 11.40 -18.14 7.38
N LYS A 172 10.67 -18.19 8.51
CA LYS A 172 9.51 -19.08 8.68
C LYS A 172 8.34 -18.70 7.77
N ALA A 173 8.12 -17.41 7.55
CA ALA A 173 7.11 -16.88 6.65
C ALA A 173 7.48 -17.06 5.16
N GLY A 174 8.78 -17.24 4.84
CA GLY A 174 9.27 -17.31 3.47
C GLY A 174 9.34 -15.96 2.79
N THR A 175 9.56 -14.88 3.55
CA THR A 175 9.59 -13.48 3.08
C THR A 175 10.97 -12.86 3.20
N GLU A 176 11.30 -11.91 2.33
CA GLU A 176 12.48 -11.05 2.43
C GLU A 176 12.23 -9.91 3.44
N ILE A 177 13.31 -9.29 3.91
CA ILE A 177 13.24 -8.14 4.83
C ILE A 177 13.59 -6.87 4.06
N MET A 178 12.73 -5.85 4.19
CA MET A 178 13.03 -4.47 3.84
C MET A 178 13.26 -3.69 5.15
N MET A 179 14.51 -3.35 5.42
CA MET A 179 14.90 -2.78 6.71
C MET A 179 14.93 -1.25 6.66
N ALA A 180 14.25 -0.59 7.59
CA ALA A 180 14.34 0.85 7.77
C ALA A 180 15.41 1.21 8.81
N VAL A 181 16.16 2.30 8.55
CA VAL A 181 17.18 2.83 9.46
C VAL A 181 16.73 4.15 10.09
N ASN A 182 17.21 4.41 11.30
CA ASN A 182 16.89 5.65 12.02
C ASN A 182 17.70 6.84 11.46
N LEU A 183 17.08 7.68 10.63
CA LEU A 183 17.63 8.97 10.20
C LEU A 183 16.94 10.16 10.88
N GLY A 184 16.08 9.90 11.85
CA GLY A 184 15.46 10.92 12.70
C GLY A 184 16.40 11.40 13.80
N THR A 185 16.56 10.58 14.84
CA THR A 185 17.40 10.85 16.01
C THR A 185 18.82 10.31 15.90
N ARG A 186 19.11 9.50 14.87
CA ARG A 186 20.45 8.94 14.56
C ARG A 186 20.88 9.32 13.13
N GLY A 187 21.83 8.62 12.56
CA GLY A 187 22.40 9.02 11.27
C GLY A 187 23.22 7.94 10.55
N PRO A 188 24.10 8.35 9.60
CA PRO A 188 24.81 7.43 8.70
C PRO A 188 25.65 6.36 9.40
N GLU A 189 26.31 6.70 10.52
CA GLU A 189 27.14 5.75 11.27
C GLU A 189 26.30 4.64 11.88
N ASP A 190 25.15 4.98 12.46
CA ASP A 190 24.23 4.01 13.04
C ASP A 190 23.67 3.05 11.99
N ALA A 191 23.21 3.59 10.86
CA ALA A 191 22.73 2.79 9.73
C ALA A 191 23.81 1.82 9.22
N ARG A 192 25.06 2.26 9.11
CA ARG A 192 26.19 1.42 8.74
C ARG A 192 26.47 0.34 9.80
N ASN A 193 26.37 0.67 11.08
CA ASN A 193 26.56 -0.28 12.18
C ASN A 193 25.50 -1.38 12.17
N LEU A 194 24.24 -1.01 11.92
CA LEU A 194 23.16 -1.98 11.73
C LEU A 194 23.40 -2.88 10.52
N LEU A 195 23.84 -2.32 9.38
CA LEU A 195 24.19 -3.11 8.21
C LEU A 195 25.35 -4.07 8.49
N GLU A 196 26.38 -3.63 9.23
CA GLU A 196 27.49 -4.48 9.64
C GLU A 196 27.00 -5.65 10.49
N TYR A 197 26.12 -5.37 11.46
CA TYR A 197 25.49 -6.41 12.26
C TYR A 197 24.73 -7.43 11.39
N CYS A 198 23.94 -6.95 10.44
CA CYS A 198 23.08 -7.79 9.60
C CYS A 198 23.87 -8.59 8.54
N ASN A 199 24.81 -7.94 7.83
CA ASN A 199 25.33 -8.46 6.57
C ASN A 199 26.81 -8.82 6.61
N PHE A 200 27.61 -8.25 7.52
CA PHE A 200 29.03 -8.55 7.53
C PHE A 200 29.30 -9.91 8.18
N ARG A 201 30.16 -10.70 7.56
CA ARG A 201 30.28 -12.12 7.94
C ARG A 201 30.86 -12.30 9.34
N LYS A 202 32.09 -11.78 9.60
CA LYS A 202 32.80 -11.96 10.88
C LYS A 202 34.06 -11.09 10.97
N GLY A 203 34.59 -10.94 12.18
CA GLY A 203 35.88 -10.32 12.41
C GLY A 203 35.82 -8.81 12.61
N SER A 204 34.62 -8.28 12.80
CA SER A 204 34.38 -6.88 13.18
C SER A 204 33.45 -6.84 14.39
N TYR A 205 33.42 -5.69 15.08
CA TYR A 205 32.67 -5.56 16.33
C TYR A 205 31.21 -5.99 16.22
N TYR A 206 30.46 -5.45 15.26
CA TYR A 206 29.01 -5.73 15.13
C TYR A 206 28.74 -7.11 14.52
N SER A 207 29.56 -7.58 13.60
CA SER A 207 29.41 -8.93 13.06
C SER A 207 29.69 -10.01 14.12
N ASP A 208 30.69 -9.80 14.98
CA ASP A 208 31.00 -10.71 16.06
C ASP A 208 29.98 -10.58 17.21
N LEU A 209 29.37 -9.41 17.42
CA LEU A 209 28.25 -9.21 18.32
C LEU A 209 27.03 -10.03 17.87
N ARG A 210 26.65 -10.00 16.56
CA ARG A 210 25.59 -10.86 16.02
C ARG A 210 25.86 -12.34 16.33
N ARG A 211 27.08 -12.80 16.09
CA ARG A 211 27.50 -14.18 16.35
C ARG A 211 27.41 -14.53 17.83
N LYS A 212 27.82 -13.62 18.72
CA LYS A 212 27.65 -13.76 20.18
C LYS A 212 26.19 -13.87 20.58
N HIS A 213 25.29 -13.24 19.84
CA HIS A 213 23.84 -13.34 20.04
C HIS A 213 23.23 -14.63 19.44
N GLY A 214 24.05 -15.55 18.92
CA GLY A 214 23.62 -16.86 18.42
C GLY A 214 23.39 -16.95 16.91
N TYR A 215 23.63 -15.86 16.17
CA TYR A 215 23.41 -15.81 14.72
C TYR A 215 24.77 -15.88 13.98
N GLU A 216 25.25 -17.09 13.73
CA GLU A 216 26.56 -17.32 13.11
C GLU A 216 26.63 -16.73 11.69
N GLU A 217 25.61 -16.99 10.85
CA GLU A 217 25.54 -16.48 9.49
C GLU A 217 24.85 -15.11 9.40
N PRO A 218 25.21 -14.26 8.43
CA PRO A 218 24.56 -13.00 8.17
C PRO A 218 23.05 -13.15 7.83
N HIS A 219 22.27 -12.14 8.17
CA HIS A 219 20.85 -12.06 7.77
C HIS A 219 20.68 -11.77 6.27
N ASN A 220 21.70 -11.20 5.62
CA ASN A 220 21.73 -10.89 4.19
C ASN A 220 20.57 -10.00 3.71
N ILE A 221 20.25 -8.95 4.45
CA ILE A 221 19.18 -8.00 4.10
C ILE A 221 19.64 -7.16 2.92
N ARG A 222 18.84 -7.10 1.86
CA ARG A 222 19.20 -6.45 0.59
C ARG A 222 18.58 -5.07 0.39
N LEU A 223 17.36 -4.84 0.88
CA LEU A 223 16.62 -3.59 0.68
C LEU A 223 16.54 -2.78 1.97
N TRP A 224 16.92 -1.49 1.90
CA TRP A 224 17.09 -0.62 3.04
C TRP A 224 16.41 0.73 2.83
N CYS A 225 15.52 1.15 3.75
CA CYS A 225 14.88 2.46 3.74
C CYS A 225 15.73 3.47 4.52
N MET A 226 16.05 4.59 3.88
CA MET A 226 16.83 5.68 4.47
C MET A 226 15.91 6.59 5.29
N GLY A 227 15.44 6.09 6.43
CA GLY A 227 14.47 6.77 7.29
C GLY A 227 13.02 6.46 6.94
N ASN A 228 12.11 7.26 7.49
CA ASN A 228 10.67 7.22 7.28
C ASN A 228 10.07 8.61 7.30
N GLU A 229 9.23 8.98 6.30
CA GLU A 229 8.41 10.20 6.27
C GLU A 229 9.13 11.47 6.74
N MET A 230 10.36 11.66 6.29
CA MET A 230 11.24 12.72 6.83
C MET A 230 10.78 14.15 6.45
N ASP A 231 9.78 14.29 5.59
CA ASP A 231 9.07 15.51 5.25
C ASP A 231 7.96 15.86 6.27
N GLY A 232 7.47 14.85 7.01
CA GLY A 232 6.34 14.99 7.92
C GLY A 232 6.67 15.74 9.21
N PRO A 233 5.94 16.81 9.58
CA PRO A 233 6.19 17.55 10.84
C PRO A 233 5.94 16.71 12.09
N TRP A 234 5.25 15.59 11.98
CA TRP A 234 5.02 14.60 13.04
C TRP A 234 6.21 13.69 13.29
N GLN A 235 7.10 13.55 12.29
CA GLN A 235 8.20 12.61 12.36
C GLN A 235 9.31 13.13 13.28
N MET A 236 9.77 12.30 14.22
CA MET A 236 10.91 12.64 15.07
C MET A 236 12.15 12.93 14.22
N GLY A 237 12.73 14.11 14.38
CA GLY A 237 13.90 14.54 13.63
C GLY A 237 13.62 14.77 12.13
N HIS A 238 12.37 15.13 11.75
CA HIS A 238 12.05 15.57 10.39
C HIS A 238 13.00 16.64 9.89
N LYS A 239 13.14 16.75 8.59
CA LYS A 239 14.16 17.58 7.96
C LYS A 239 13.57 18.40 6.81
N THR A 240 14.27 19.44 6.44
CA THR A 240 14.04 20.06 5.12
C THR A 240 14.46 19.09 4.00
N ALA A 241 13.91 19.24 2.82
CA ALA A 241 14.21 18.36 1.67
C ALA A 241 15.71 18.26 1.38
N LYS A 242 16.43 19.38 1.48
CA LYS A 242 17.87 19.43 1.27
C LYS A 242 18.68 18.72 2.36
N GLU A 243 18.36 18.97 3.62
CA GLU A 243 19.00 18.28 4.75
C GLU A 243 18.80 16.78 4.67
N TYR A 244 17.57 16.37 4.37
CA TYR A 244 17.24 14.96 4.21
C TYR A 244 17.96 14.34 3.00
N GLY A 245 17.90 14.98 1.83
CA GLY A 245 18.58 14.49 0.62
C GLY A 245 20.08 14.28 0.84
N ARG A 246 20.76 15.19 1.54
CA ARG A 246 22.17 15.04 1.94
C ARG A 246 22.37 13.88 2.90
N ALA A 247 21.52 13.74 3.93
CA ALA A 247 21.60 12.64 4.88
C ALA A 247 21.39 11.28 4.20
N ALA A 248 20.39 11.16 3.34
CA ALA A 248 20.12 9.95 2.57
C ALA A 248 21.27 9.57 1.63
N ALA A 249 21.85 10.57 0.94
CA ALA A 249 23.00 10.36 0.04
C ALA A 249 24.20 9.81 0.79
N GLU A 250 24.59 10.43 1.91
CA GLU A 250 25.77 10.01 2.68
C GLU A 250 25.53 8.66 3.37
N THR A 251 24.31 8.42 3.88
CA THR A 251 23.96 7.13 4.48
C THR A 251 24.03 6.01 3.46
N SER A 252 23.36 6.17 2.32
CA SER A 252 23.39 5.17 1.25
C SER A 252 24.81 4.90 0.74
N ARG A 253 25.60 5.94 0.55
CA ARG A 253 26.99 5.81 0.11
C ARG A 253 27.85 5.05 1.13
N LEU A 254 27.73 5.40 2.42
CA LEU A 254 28.49 4.75 3.49
C LEU A 254 28.12 3.28 3.62
N MET A 255 26.82 2.95 3.55
CA MET A 255 26.32 1.58 3.59
C MET A 255 26.81 0.78 2.37
N LYS A 256 26.77 1.35 1.16
CA LYS A 256 27.26 0.70 -0.08
C LYS A 256 28.76 0.54 -0.14
N PHE A 257 29.54 1.28 0.64
CA PHE A 257 30.98 1.00 0.83
C PHE A 257 31.20 -0.30 1.60
N LEU A 258 30.30 -0.65 2.52
CA LEU A 258 30.36 -1.89 3.29
C LEU A 258 29.79 -3.08 2.50
N ASP A 259 28.62 -2.92 1.88
CA ASP A 259 27.96 -3.93 1.05
C ASP A 259 27.42 -3.29 -0.24
N PRO A 260 28.15 -3.38 -1.36
CA PRO A 260 27.74 -2.76 -2.63
C PRO A 260 26.53 -3.44 -3.29
N GLN A 261 26.03 -4.54 -2.75
CA GLN A 261 24.91 -5.28 -3.31
C GLN A 261 23.57 -4.88 -2.72
N ILE A 262 23.56 -4.01 -1.72
CA ILE A 262 22.30 -3.51 -1.16
C ILE A 262 21.63 -2.51 -2.10
N GLU A 263 20.31 -2.49 -2.01
CA GLU A 263 19.45 -1.49 -2.64
C GLU A 263 18.94 -0.52 -1.56
N THR A 264 18.81 0.75 -1.91
CA THR A 264 18.40 1.79 -0.96
C THR A 264 17.23 2.61 -1.46
N VAL A 265 16.32 2.94 -0.53
CA VAL A 265 15.10 3.71 -0.77
C VAL A 265 15.19 5.04 -0.04
N ALA A 266 15.11 6.16 -0.75
CA ALA A 266 14.97 7.47 -0.13
C ALA A 266 13.49 7.79 0.11
N CYS A 267 13.18 8.55 1.18
CA CYS A 267 11.82 9.02 1.43
C CYS A 267 11.41 10.04 0.35
N GLY A 268 10.32 9.77 -0.36
CA GLY A 268 9.53 10.76 -1.06
C GLY A 268 8.50 11.39 -0.11
N SER A 269 7.50 12.07 -0.64
CA SER A 269 6.44 12.68 0.15
C SER A 269 5.59 11.62 0.87
N SER A 270 5.28 11.91 2.13
CA SER A 270 4.43 11.06 2.98
C SER A 270 2.94 11.10 2.60
N ALA A 271 2.55 12.00 1.70
CA ALA A 271 1.25 12.01 1.02
C ALA A 271 1.28 12.97 -0.17
N LEU A 272 0.41 12.73 -1.16
CA LEU A 272 0.18 13.65 -2.29
C LEU A 272 -0.23 15.06 -1.83
N THR A 273 -0.87 15.17 -0.67
CA THR A 273 -1.40 16.42 -0.10
C THR A 273 -0.40 17.20 0.75
N MET A 274 0.85 16.76 0.86
CA MET A 274 1.88 17.49 1.59
C MET A 274 2.16 18.85 0.94
N ASP A 275 2.29 19.90 1.74
CA ASP A 275 2.62 21.25 1.24
C ASP A 275 3.96 21.29 0.50
N THR A 276 4.83 20.35 0.78
CA THR A 276 6.17 20.19 0.16
C THR A 276 6.17 19.32 -1.08
N PHE A 277 5.04 18.67 -1.42
CA PHE A 277 4.95 17.76 -2.57
C PHE A 277 5.46 18.42 -3.87
N GLY A 278 6.20 17.67 -4.63
CA GLY A 278 6.87 18.11 -5.87
C GLY A 278 8.19 18.82 -5.62
N TYR A 279 8.26 19.77 -4.70
CA TYR A 279 9.51 20.38 -4.26
C TYR A 279 10.39 19.37 -3.49
N TRP A 280 9.77 18.56 -2.63
CA TRP A 280 10.47 17.53 -1.85
C TRP A 280 11.18 16.53 -2.77
N GLU A 281 10.49 15.97 -3.75
CA GLU A 281 11.06 14.99 -4.68
C GLU A 281 12.21 15.57 -5.50
N ASP A 282 12.03 16.80 -6.05
CA ASP A 282 13.07 17.46 -6.88
C ASP A 282 14.33 17.73 -6.07
N GLU A 283 14.21 18.30 -4.86
CA GLU A 283 15.35 18.65 -4.01
C GLU A 283 16.05 17.40 -3.45
N VAL A 284 15.29 16.43 -2.90
CA VAL A 284 15.85 15.18 -2.38
C VAL A 284 16.62 14.42 -3.46
N LEU A 285 16.01 14.21 -4.63
CA LEU A 285 16.68 13.54 -5.73
C LEU A 285 17.83 14.37 -6.31
N SER A 286 17.76 15.68 -6.24
CA SER A 286 18.90 16.54 -6.62
C SER A 286 20.13 16.27 -5.76
N GLU A 287 19.98 15.88 -4.50
CA GLU A 287 21.09 15.54 -3.61
C GLU A 287 21.51 14.06 -3.72
N CYS A 288 20.57 13.09 -3.81
CA CYS A 288 20.88 11.67 -3.62
C CYS A 288 20.71 10.76 -4.84
N TYR A 289 20.39 11.28 -6.05
CA TYR A 289 19.99 10.49 -7.23
C TYR A 289 20.94 9.33 -7.56
N GLU A 290 22.25 9.56 -7.51
CA GLU A 290 23.25 8.54 -7.88
C GLU A 290 23.47 7.49 -6.78
N GLN A 291 23.10 7.78 -5.54
CA GLN A 291 23.33 6.92 -4.39
C GLN A 291 22.16 5.96 -4.11
N VAL A 292 20.92 6.42 -4.29
CA VAL A 292 19.71 5.64 -3.96
C VAL A 292 19.13 4.95 -5.19
N ASP A 293 18.41 3.87 -5.00
CA ASP A 293 17.85 3.05 -6.09
C ASP A 293 16.36 3.30 -6.29
N TYR A 294 15.68 3.66 -5.21
CA TYR A 294 14.24 3.94 -5.17
C TYR A 294 13.93 5.25 -4.47
N LEU A 295 12.78 5.81 -4.83
CA LEU A 295 12.10 6.86 -4.07
C LEU A 295 10.80 6.29 -3.52
N SER A 296 10.53 6.50 -2.21
CA SER A 296 9.30 6.00 -1.61
C SER A 296 8.11 6.92 -1.85
N LEU A 297 6.91 6.36 -1.75
CA LEU A 297 5.63 7.08 -1.72
C LEU A 297 4.77 6.47 -0.62
N HIS A 298 4.03 7.33 0.10
CA HIS A 298 3.05 6.91 1.09
C HIS A 298 1.70 7.54 0.80
N GLN A 299 0.61 6.82 0.96
CA GLN A 299 -0.74 7.37 0.88
C GLN A 299 -1.76 6.47 1.56
N TYR A 300 -2.57 7.06 2.42
CA TYR A 300 -3.72 6.42 3.03
C TYR A 300 -5.02 7.05 2.51
N TYR A 301 -6.07 6.23 2.43
CA TYR A 301 -7.37 6.60 1.87
C TYR A 301 -8.48 6.34 2.88
N GLY A 302 -9.61 7.06 2.79
CA GLY A 302 -10.73 6.86 3.68
C GLY A 302 -12.04 7.39 3.13
N ASN A 303 -13.16 6.75 3.51
CA ASN A 303 -14.53 7.15 3.14
C ASN A 303 -15.24 7.80 4.33
N ARG A 304 -14.77 8.97 4.77
CA ARG A 304 -15.29 9.66 5.96
C ARG A 304 -16.65 10.32 5.74
N ASP A 305 -16.96 10.70 4.52
CA ASP A 305 -18.24 11.32 4.14
C ASP A 305 -19.27 10.30 3.63
N GLY A 306 -18.94 9.01 3.60
CA GLY A 306 -19.83 7.93 3.19
C GLY A 306 -20.15 7.93 1.69
N ASN A 307 -19.34 8.58 0.86
CA ASN A 307 -19.53 8.66 -0.58
C ASN A 307 -18.73 7.56 -1.30
N THR A 308 -19.30 6.38 -1.44
CA THR A 308 -18.66 5.21 -2.05
C THR A 308 -18.13 5.46 -3.48
N PRO A 309 -18.86 6.11 -4.42
CA PRO A 309 -18.30 6.43 -5.73
C PRO A 309 -17.02 7.29 -5.67
N GLU A 310 -17.01 8.32 -4.82
CA GLU A 310 -15.84 9.18 -4.61
C GLU A 310 -14.69 8.41 -3.95
N PHE A 311 -15.01 7.52 -3.02
CA PHE A 311 -14.02 6.66 -2.36
C PHE A 311 -13.37 5.69 -3.36
N LEU A 312 -14.13 5.04 -4.23
CA LEU A 312 -13.60 4.15 -5.26
C LEU A 312 -12.83 4.89 -6.37
N ALA A 313 -12.99 6.21 -6.49
CA ALA A 313 -12.22 7.04 -7.41
C ALA A 313 -10.75 7.24 -6.96
N ASN A 314 -10.41 6.96 -5.70
CA ASN A 314 -9.05 7.14 -5.17
C ASN A 314 -7.98 6.30 -5.88
N SER A 315 -8.34 5.23 -6.59
CA SER A 315 -7.40 4.50 -7.45
C SER A 315 -6.81 5.39 -8.56
N LYS A 316 -7.60 6.35 -9.07
CA LYS A 316 -7.11 7.36 -10.01
C LYS A 316 -6.16 8.36 -9.33
N GLY A 317 -6.44 8.76 -8.09
CA GLY A 317 -5.53 9.60 -7.30
C GLY A 317 -4.17 8.93 -7.05
N MET A 318 -4.16 7.61 -6.81
CA MET A 318 -2.92 6.82 -6.71
C MET A 318 -2.14 6.83 -8.04
N ASP A 319 -2.82 6.66 -9.17
CA ASP A 319 -2.22 6.72 -10.52
C ASP A 319 -1.59 8.10 -10.81
N GLU A 320 -2.30 9.18 -10.48
CA GLU A 320 -1.82 10.55 -10.62
C GLU A 320 -0.62 10.83 -9.73
N PHE A 321 -0.59 10.32 -8.49
CA PHE A 321 0.54 10.45 -7.58
C PHE A 321 1.80 9.77 -8.14
N ILE A 322 1.69 8.51 -8.54
CA ILE A 322 2.78 7.75 -9.16
C ILE A 322 3.31 8.49 -10.40
N THR A 323 2.43 8.90 -11.30
CA THR A 323 2.79 9.58 -12.55
C THR A 323 3.49 10.92 -12.31
N SER A 324 3.02 11.69 -11.32
CA SER A 324 3.61 12.96 -10.93
C SER A 324 5.02 12.80 -10.41
N VAL A 325 5.23 11.86 -9.47
CA VAL A 325 6.56 11.58 -8.89
C VAL A 325 7.54 11.04 -9.95
N LEU A 326 7.07 10.18 -10.86
CA LEU A 326 7.88 9.71 -11.98
C LEU A 326 8.33 10.83 -12.90
N SER A 327 7.44 11.79 -13.19
CA SER A 327 7.75 12.95 -14.02
C SER A 327 8.84 13.82 -13.39
N ILE A 328 8.79 14.02 -12.06
CA ILE A 328 9.81 14.77 -11.31
C ILE A 328 11.14 14.01 -11.32
N ALA A 329 11.13 12.71 -11.02
CA ALA A 329 12.33 11.87 -11.02
C ALA A 329 13.03 11.87 -12.40
N ASP A 330 12.26 11.81 -13.49
CA ASP A 330 12.78 11.85 -14.85
C ASP A 330 13.31 13.25 -15.23
N ALA A 331 12.70 14.32 -14.71
CA ALA A 331 13.22 15.67 -14.86
C ALA A 331 14.58 15.84 -14.14
N VAL A 332 14.72 15.32 -12.91
CA VAL A 332 16.00 15.32 -12.18
C VAL A 332 17.05 14.49 -12.90
N LYS A 333 16.67 13.29 -13.42
CA LYS A 333 17.54 12.48 -14.27
C LYS A 333 18.11 13.27 -15.45
N ALA A 334 17.24 14.01 -16.14
CA ALA A 334 17.64 14.82 -17.28
C ALA A 334 18.59 15.97 -16.87
N LYS A 335 18.28 16.70 -15.78
CA LYS A 335 19.14 17.77 -15.21
C LYS A 335 20.54 17.24 -14.89
N LYS A 336 20.62 16.05 -14.28
CA LYS A 336 21.89 15.38 -13.90
C LYS A 336 22.59 14.70 -15.07
N ARG A 337 21.94 14.55 -16.22
CA ARG A 337 22.42 13.74 -17.35
C ARG A 337 22.76 12.31 -16.94
N SER A 338 22.03 11.77 -15.94
CA SER A 338 22.26 10.43 -15.42
C SER A 338 21.75 9.36 -16.40
N ARG A 339 22.47 8.21 -16.44
CA ARG A 339 21.99 7.00 -17.12
C ARG A 339 21.20 6.09 -16.20
N LYS A 340 21.29 6.32 -14.89
CA LYS A 340 20.55 5.58 -13.88
C LYS A 340 19.06 5.87 -14.00
N GLN A 341 18.23 4.88 -13.70
CA GLN A 341 16.78 5.02 -13.56
C GLN A 341 16.41 4.86 -12.09
N ILE A 342 15.76 5.84 -11.50
CA ILE A 342 15.13 5.69 -10.20
C ILE A 342 13.81 4.96 -10.38
N HIS A 343 13.59 3.92 -9.58
CA HIS A 343 12.32 3.23 -9.46
C HIS A 343 11.54 3.74 -8.25
N LEU A 344 10.28 3.35 -8.13
CA LEU A 344 9.44 3.72 -6.99
C LEU A 344 9.24 2.54 -6.05
N SER A 345 9.20 2.87 -4.75
CA SER A 345 8.76 2.02 -3.66
C SER A 345 7.50 2.65 -3.05
N PHE A 346 6.33 2.09 -3.34
CA PHE A 346 5.10 2.54 -2.69
C PHE A 346 4.95 1.78 -1.36
N ASP A 347 5.83 2.06 -0.41
CA ASP A 347 6.07 1.20 0.76
C ASP A 347 5.21 1.49 1.98
N GLU A 348 4.22 2.41 1.83
CA GLU A 348 3.05 2.48 2.71
C GLU A 348 1.82 2.90 1.90
N TRP A 349 0.82 2.03 1.84
CA TRP A 349 -0.47 2.34 1.24
C TRP A 349 -1.56 1.46 1.81
N ASN A 350 -2.72 2.00 2.09
CA ASN A 350 -3.93 1.26 2.48
C ASN A 350 -5.12 2.20 2.63
N VAL A 351 -6.26 1.64 3.02
CA VAL A 351 -7.39 2.34 3.63
C VAL A 351 -7.11 2.52 5.12
N TRP A 352 -7.37 3.71 5.68
CA TRP A 352 -7.23 3.97 7.11
C TRP A 352 -8.19 5.09 7.56
N TYR A 353 -9.25 4.74 8.24
CA TYR A 353 -10.19 5.71 8.84
C TYR A 353 -11.17 5.11 9.85
N HIS A 354 -11.32 3.78 9.92
CA HIS A 354 -12.36 3.14 10.73
C HIS A 354 -12.10 3.22 12.23
N SER A 355 -10.83 3.13 12.65
CA SER A 355 -10.43 3.10 14.07
C SER A 355 -10.30 4.48 14.72
N ASN A 356 -10.33 5.57 13.95
CA ASN A 356 -9.97 6.92 14.38
C ASN A 356 -10.61 7.39 15.71
N GLU A 357 -11.90 7.06 15.93
CA GLU A 357 -12.59 7.44 17.16
C GLU A 357 -12.20 6.57 18.37
N ALA A 358 -11.88 5.31 18.14
CA ALA A 358 -11.40 4.38 19.16
C ALA A 358 -9.99 4.74 19.59
N ASP A 359 -9.11 5.04 18.63
CA ASP A 359 -7.71 5.40 18.88
C ASP A 359 -7.55 6.63 19.80
N GLN A 360 -8.46 7.61 19.70
CA GLN A 360 -8.45 8.80 20.57
C GLN A 360 -8.71 8.49 22.06
N LYS A 361 -9.24 7.31 22.36
CA LYS A 361 -9.61 6.89 23.73
C LYS A 361 -8.60 5.94 24.35
N LEU A 362 -7.54 5.57 23.61
CA LEU A 362 -6.54 4.63 24.08
C LEU A 362 -5.76 5.19 25.27
N GLU A 363 -5.47 4.31 26.23
CA GLU A 363 -4.55 4.59 27.30
C GLU A 363 -3.13 4.71 26.76
N LYS A 364 -2.43 5.76 27.16
CA LYS A 364 -1.02 5.98 26.79
C LYS A 364 -0.09 5.20 27.69
N TRP A 365 1.10 4.91 27.18
CA TRP A 365 2.20 4.29 27.92
C TRP A 365 1.87 2.88 28.41
N VAL A 366 1.05 2.17 27.66
CA VAL A 366 0.82 0.73 27.80
C VAL A 366 1.50 -0.02 26.65
N GLN A 367 1.78 -1.29 26.82
CA GLN A 367 2.33 -2.13 25.77
C GLN A 367 1.22 -2.62 24.85
N ALA A 368 1.44 -2.58 23.54
CA ALA A 368 0.59 -3.18 22.52
C ALA A 368 -0.92 -2.88 22.69
N PRO A 369 -1.34 -1.61 22.70
CA PRO A 369 -2.77 -1.27 22.75
C PRO A 369 -3.46 -1.69 21.44
N HIS A 370 -4.79 -1.84 21.45
CA HIS A 370 -5.62 -2.04 20.25
C HIS A 370 -5.67 -0.76 19.41
N GLN A 371 -4.55 -0.38 18.82
CA GLN A 371 -4.36 0.86 18.07
C GLN A 371 -4.41 0.60 16.57
N LEU A 372 -5.10 1.48 15.83
CA LEU A 372 -5.27 1.39 14.38
C LEU A 372 -5.86 0.04 13.91
N GLU A 373 -6.74 -0.56 14.72
CA GLU A 373 -7.40 -1.81 14.36
C GLU A 373 -8.65 -1.55 13.51
N ASP A 374 -8.45 -1.11 12.27
CA ASP A 374 -9.52 -0.92 11.30
C ASP A 374 -10.23 -2.24 10.98
N VAL A 375 -11.57 -2.21 11.00
CA VAL A 375 -12.41 -3.33 10.57
C VAL A 375 -12.86 -3.06 9.14
N TYR A 376 -12.24 -3.76 8.20
CA TYR A 376 -12.47 -3.53 6.77
C TYR A 376 -13.78 -4.14 6.28
N ASN A 377 -14.54 -3.34 5.57
CA ASN A 377 -15.77 -3.75 4.90
C ASN A 377 -15.51 -4.12 3.42
N PHE A 378 -16.58 -4.43 2.70
CA PHE A 378 -16.48 -4.87 1.31
C PHE A 378 -16.09 -3.72 0.35
N GLU A 379 -16.50 -2.47 0.59
CA GLU A 379 -16.06 -1.35 -0.27
C GLU A 379 -14.55 -1.09 -0.17
N ASP A 380 -13.95 -1.33 1.01
CA ASP A 380 -12.50 -1.25 1.20
C ASP A 380 -11.77 -2.28 0.34
N ALA A 381 -12.31 -3.51 0.26
CA ALA A 381 -11.75 -4.55 -0.59
C ALA A 381 -11.79 -4.18 -2.08
N LEU A 382 -12.83 -3.51 -2.55
CA LEU A 382 -12.93 -3.03 -3.93
C LEU A 382 -11.87 -1.95 -4.22
N LEU A 383 -11.67 -1.01 -3.30
CA LEU A 383 -10.64 0.02 -3.47
C LEU A 383 -9.24 -0.60 -3.44
N VAL A 384 -8.94 -1.49 -2.49
CA VAL A 384 -7.65 -2.20 -2.42
C VAL A 384 -7.39 -2.98 -3.73
N GLY A 385 -8.42 -3.64 -4.28
CA GLY A 385 -8.33 -4.28 -5.60
C GLY A 385 -7.99 -3.31 -6.72
N SER A 386 -8.63 -2.15 -6.78
CA SER A 386 -8.34 -1.09 -7.76
C SER A 386 -6.94 -0.51 -7.60
N MET A 387 -6.45 -0.34 -6.35
CA MET A 387 -5.09 0.12 -6.07
C MET A 387 -4.04 -0.91 -6.51
N LEU A 388 -4.28 -2.20 -6.30
CA LEU A 388 -3.40 -3.28 -6.81
C LEU A 388 -3.33 -3.30 -8.34
N ILE A 389 -4.45 -3.06 -9.02
CA ILE A 389 -4.48 -2.88 -10.48
C ILE A 389 -3.64 -1.68 -10.89
N THR A 390 -3.73 -0.56 -10.15
CA THR A 390 -2.93 0.65 -10.42
C THR A 390 -1.44 0.36 -10.26
N LEU A 391 -1.01 -0.29 -9.17
CA LEU A 391 0.39 -0.66 -8.97
C LEU A 391 0.92 -1.56 -10.09
N LEU A 392 0.13 -2.54 -10.54
CA LEU A 392 0.49 -3.41 -11.67
C LEU A 392 0.61 -2.63 -12.98
N ARG A 393 -0.27 -1.66 -13.24
CA ARG A 393 -0.19 -0.80 -14.43
C ARG A 393 1.13 -0.01 -14.52
N HIS A 394 1.78 0.23 -13.39
CA HIS A 394 3.07 0.89 -13.28
C HIS A 394 4.25 -0.07 -13.02
N ALA A 395 4.12 -1.36 -13.34
CA ALA A 395 5.14 -2.38 -13.08
C ALA A 395 6.49 -2.11 -13.76
N ASP A 396 6.55 -1.25 -14.77
CA ASP A 396 7.80 -0.77 -15.36
C ASP A 396 8.64 0.07 -14.39
N ARG A 397 8.00 0.85 -13.52
CA ARG A 397 8.66 1.83 -12.65
C ARG A 397 8.43 1.58 -11.15
N VAL A 398 7.28 1.07 -10.72
CA VAL A 398 7.02 0.62 -9.34
C VAL A 398 7.57 -0.78 -9.19
N LYS A 399 8.58 -0.97 -8.32
CA LYS A 399 9.23 -2.28 -8.12
C LYS A 399 9.03 -2.83 -6.72
N VAL A 400 8.63 -1.99 -5.79
CA VAL A 400 8.28 -2.37 -4.42
C VAL A 400 6.97 -1.69 -4.05
N ALA A 401 6.09 -2.39 -3.35
CA ALA A 401 4.94 -1.79 -2.69
C ALA A 401 4.64 -2.60 -1.43
N CYS A 402 4.31 -1.92 -0.33
CA CYS A 402 4.01 -2.59 0.92
C CYS A 402 2.63 -2.17 1.43
N LEU A 403 1.69 -3.10 1.45
CA LEU A 403 0.42 -2.89 2.13
C LEU A 403 0.69 -2.64 3.62
N ALA A 404 0.27 -1.52 4.13
CA ALA A 404 0.43 -1.15 5.54
C ALA A 404 -0.87 -1.43 6.30
N GLN A 405 -0.91 -2.39 7.26
CA GLN A 405 0.16 -3.30 7.62
C GLN A 405 -0.28 -4.75 7.37
N LEU A 406 0.40 -5.72 7.99
CA LEU A 406 0.13 -7.14 7.71
C LEU A 406 -0.83 -7.77 8.72
N VAL A 407 -0.68 -7.43 10.00
CA VAL A 407 -1.41 -8.07 11.11
C VAL A 407 -1.94 -7.01 12.09
N ASN A 408 -3.21 -7.10 12.45
CA ASN A 408 -3.98 -6.29 13.39
C ASN A 408 -4.08 -4.80 13.02
N VAL A 409 -2.97 -4.13 12.83
CA VAL A 409 -2.88 -2.69 12.58
C VAL A 409 -3.19 -2.41 11.11
N ILE A 410 -4.34 -1.80 10.81
CA ILE A 410 -4.82 -1.53 9.43
C ILE A 410 -4.51 -2.68 8.47
N ALA A 411 -4.87 -3.90 8.83
CA ALA A 411 -4.28 -5.12 8.27
C ALA A 411 -5.29 -6.08 7.63
N PRO A 412 -4.87 -6.92 6.65
CA PRO A 412 -5.68 -7.98 6.09
C PRO A 412 -5.92 -9.16 7.05
N ILE A 413 -5.07 -9.31 8.10
CA ILE A 413 -5.12 -10.40 9.06
C ILE A 413 -5.38 -9.82 10.45
N MET A 414 -6.40 -10.34 11.14
CA MET A 414 -6.69 -10.00 12.52
C MET A 414 -6.45 -11.20 13.44
N THR A 415 -6.15 -10.92 14.71
CA THR A 415 -5.90 -11.95 15.73
C THR A 415 -6.71 -11.72 17.00
N SER A 416 -6.94 -12.82 17.70
CA SER A 416 -7.42 -12.86 19.08
C SER A 416 -6.73 -13.98 19.86
N ASP A 417 -7.10 -14.16 21.13
CA ASP A 417 -6.64 -15.28 21.95
C ASP A 417 -7.12 -16.65 21.43
N THR A 418 -8.11 -16.69 20.56
CA THR A 418 -8.75 -17.91 20.06
C THR A 418 -8.49 -18.18 18.57
N GLY A 419 -7.66 -17.36 17.89
CA GLY A 419 -7.25 -17.60 16.51
C GLY A 419 -7.02 -16.34 15.70
N ALA A 420 -6.73 -16.53 14.41
CA ALA A 420 -6.59 -15.49 13.42
C ALA A 420 -7.66 -15.62 12.33
N TRP A 421 -8.04 -14.51 11.68
CA TRP A 421 -8.99 -14.52 10.57
C TRP A 421 -8.64 -13.49 9.49
N ARG A 422 -9.21 -13.70 8.30
CA ARG A 422 -9.04 -12.85 7.12
C ARG A 422 -10.05 -11.72 7.12
N GLN A 423 -9.59 -10.48 6.97
CA GLN A 423 -10.45 -9.34 6.65
C GLN A 423 -10.80 -9.32 5.15
N THR A 424 -11.72 -8.48 4.74
CA THR A 424 -12.21 -8.40 3.36
C THR A 424 -11.10 -8.06 2.36
N ILE A 425 -10.15 -7.18 2.73
CA ILE A 425 -9.01 -6.75 1.90
C ILE A 425 -7.97 -7.86 1.67
N PHE A 426 -8.03 -8.94 2.44
CA PHE A 426 -7.16 -10.11 2.27
C PHE A 426 -7.28 -10.72 0.87
N TYR A 427 -8.51 -10.80 0.35
CA TYR A 427 -8.77 -11.53 -0.90
C TYR A 427 -8.24 -10.83 -2.16
N PRO A 428 -8.46 -9.52 -2.40
CA PRO A 428 -7.82 -8.85 -3.53
C PRO A 428 -6.31 -8.94 -3.49
N TYR A 429 -5.70 -8.79 -2.30
CA TYR A 429 -4.26 -8.94 -2.13
C TYR A 429 -3.80 -10.37 -2.44
N LEU A 430 -4.47 -11.39 -1.89
CA LEU A 430 -4.19 -12.81 -2.17
C LEU A 430 -4.17 -13.09 -3.67
N HIS A 431 -5.25 -12.71 -4.35
CA HIS A 431 -5.38 -12.98 -5.78
C HIS A 431 -4.31 -12.26 -6.61
N ALA A 432 -4.02 -11.00 -6.30
CA ALA A 432 -2.99 -10.25 -6.99
C ALA A 432 -1.59 -10.85 -6.75
N SER A 433 -1.27 -11.24 -5.51
CA SER A 433 0.00 -11.88 -5.18
C SER A 433 0.20 -13.23 -5.85
N LEU A 434 -0.86 -14.03 -5.96
CA LEU A 434 -0.81 -15.36 -6.60
C LEU A 434 -0.72 -15.28 -8.13
N TYR A 435 -1.55 -14.43 -8.75
CA TYR A 435 -1.80 -14.45 -10.19
C TYR A 435 -1.27 -13.22 -10.94
N GLY A 436 -0.77 -12.21 -10.24
CA GLY A 436 -0.21 -11.00 -10.82
C GLY A 436 1.28 -11.08 -11.13
N ARG A 437 1.90 -12.28 -11.11
CA ARG A 437 3.33 -12.48 -11.36
C ARG A 437 3.58 -12.81 -12.82
N GLY A 438 4.32 -11.97 -13.52
CA GLY A 438 4.59 -12.12 -14.94
C GLY A 438 4.96 -10.79 -15.59
N THR A 439 4.50 -10.57 -16.81
CA THR A 439 4.68 -9.31 -17.53
C THR A 439 3.34 -8.64 -17.74
N VAL A 440 3.22 -7.39 -17.36
CA VAL A 440 2.02 -6.58 -17.58
C VAL A 440 1.95 -6.19 -19.04
N LEU A 441 0.83 -6.48 -19.68
CA LEU A 441 0.51 -6.01 -21.03
C LEU A 441 -0.03 -4.58 -20.95
N ASN A 442 0.28 -3.76 -21.94
CA ASN A 442 -0.33 -2.44 -22.05
C ASN A 442 -1.83 -2.60 -22.28
N THR A 443 -2.61 -2.39 -21.21
CA THR A 443 -4.05 -2.66 -21.17
C THR A 443 -4.81 -1.36 -21.37
N LEU A 444 -5.45 -1.20 -22.52
CA LEU A 444 -6.35 -0.07 -22.78
C LEU A 444 -7.78 -0.46 -22.41
N VAL A 445 -8.44 0.40 -21.66
CA VAL A 445 -9.82 0.21 -21.20
C VAL A 445 -10.71 1.28 -21.81
N LYS A 446 -11.74 0.87 -22.55
CA LYS A 446 -12.85 1.71 -22.98
C LYS A 446 -14.08 1.30 -22.18
N ALA A 447 -14.53 2.13 -21.29
CA ALA A 447 -15.69 1.87 -20.44
C ALA A 447 -16.50 3.14 -20.22
N PRO A 448 -17.78 3.02 -19.84
CA PRO A 448 -18.53 4.13 -19.29
C PRO A 448 -17.83 4.69 -18.06
N PHE A 449 -18.08 5.96 -17.76
CA PHE A 449 -17.48 6.68 -16.64
C PHE A 449 -18.56 7.36 -15.79
N TYR A 450 -18.14 7.81 -14.62
CA TYR A 450 -18.90 8.71 -13.75
C TYR A 450 -18.04 9.91 -13.37
N GLU A 451 -18.70 10.98 -12.95
CA GLU A 451 -18.02 12.20 -12.51
C GLU A 451 -17.67 12.12 -11.02
N SER A 452 -16.38 12.25 -10.71
CA SER A 452 -15.85 12.44 -9.37
C SER A 452 -15.58 13.92 -9.12
N ARG A 453 -15.87 14.37 -7.92
CA ARG A 453 -15.61 15.75 -7.49
C ARG A 453 -14.10 16.07 -7.51
N ASN A 454 -13.26 15.09 -7.12
CA ASN A 454 -11.83 15.30 -6.93
C ASN A 454 -11.03 14.95 -8.19
N TYR A 455 -11.52 14.00 -9.02
CA TYR A 455 -10.74 13.41 -10.11
C TYR A 455 -11.38 13.56 -11.50
N GLY A 456 -12.52 14.27 -11.64
CA GLY A 456 -13.26 14.40 -12.90
C GLY A 456 -13.80 13.06 -13.39
N GLU A 457 -13.70 12.78 -14.69
CA GLU A 457 -14.16 11.51 -15.27
C GLU A 457 -13.39 10.30 -14.71
N VAL A 458 -14.10 9.35 -14.11
CA VAL A 458 -13.56 8.09 -13.56
C VAL A 458 -14.24 6.90 -14.22
N SER A 459 -13.47 5.99 -14.79
CA SER A 459 -13.98 4.77 -15.41
C SER A 459 -14.71 3.89 -14.39
N PHE A 460 -15.85 3.30 -14.78
CA PHE A 460 -16.48 2.23 -14.00
C PHE A 460 -15.67 0.94 -13.99
N LEU A 461 -14.77 0.74 -14.94
CA LEU A 461 -13.92 -0.45 -15.02
C LEU A 461 -12.45 -0.09 -14.77
N ASP A 462 -11.87 -0.61 -13.71
CA ASP A 462 -10.43 -0.77 -13.59
C ASP A 462 -10.04 -2.17 -14.05
N SER A 463 -8.99 -2.30 -14.88
CA SER A 463 -8.51 -3.61 -15.32
C SER A 463 -7.04 -3.57 -15.70
N VAL A 464 -6.35 -4.69 -15.53
CA VAL A 464 -4.99 -4.94 -15.98
C VAL A 464 -4.83 -6.40 -16.40
N CYS A 465 -4.03 -6.63 -17.43
CA CYS A 465 -3.72 -7.96 -17.93
C CYS A 465 -2.25 -8.32 -17.65
N VAL A 466 -2.03 -9.48 -17.03
CA VAL A 466 -0.68 -9.99 -16.70
C VAL A 466 -0.47 -11.32 -17.39
N LEU A 467 0.59 -11.39 -18.21
CA LEU A 467 0.99 -12.60 -18.92
C LEU A 467 2.13 -13.31 -18.16
N ASN A 468 1.88 -14.54 -17.75
CA ASN A 468 2.92 -15.44 -17.27
C ASN A 468 3.26 -16.42 -18.41
N GLU A 469 4.34 -16.13 -19.13
CA GLU A 469 4.74 -16.94 -20.30
C GLU A 469 5.17 -18.35 -19.90
N GLU A 470 5.81 -18.52 -18.74
CA GLU A 470 6.28 -19.81 -18.23
C GLU A 470 5.09 -20.72 -17.90
N ALA A 471 4.09 -20.18 -17.21
CA ALA A 471 2.86 -20.90 -16.87
C ALA A 471 1.87 -20.99 -18.05
N LYS A 472 2.14 -20.29 -19.17
CA LYS A 472 1.21 -20.10 -20.30
C LYS A 472 -0.17 -19.63 -19.81
N GLU A 473 -0.17 -18.62 -18.97
CA GLU A 473 -1.36 -18.09 -18.32
C GLU A 473 -1.48 -16.58 -18.57
N LEU A 474 -2.66 -16.13 -18.96
CA LEU A 474 -3.04 -14.73 -19.00
C LEU A 474 -4.07 -14.49 -17.91
N THR A 475 -3.76 -13.61 -16.97
CA THR A 475 -4.68 -13.20 -15.89
C THR A 475 -5.22 -11.81 -16.18
N VAL A 476 -6.55 -11.67 -16.16
CA VAL A 476 -7.24 -10.39 -16.23
C VAL A 476 -7.78 -10.07 -14.84
N PHE A 477 -7.28 -9.01 -14.22
CA PHE A 477 -7.84 -8.42 -13.00
C PHE A 477 -8.81 -7.30 -13.40
N ALA A 478 -9.96 -7.26 -12.75
CA ALA A 478 -10.97 -6.25 -13.05
C ALA A 478 -11.80 -5.87 -11.82
N VAL A 479 -12.06 -4.58 -11.65
CA VAL A 479 -13.05 -4.05 -10.69
C VAL A 479 -14.15 -3.35 -11.46
N ASN A 480 -15.39 -3.81 -11.31
CA ASN A 480 -16.56 -3.05 -11.70
C ASN A 480 -16.96 -2.13 -10.53
N LYS A 481 -16.73 -0.82 -10.68
CA LYS A 481 -17.05 0.21 -9.67
C LYS A 481 -18.50 0.71 -9.75
N ASN A 482 -19.28 0.25 -10.73
CA ASN A 482 -20.69 0.63 -10.83
C ASN A 482 -21.49 -0.01 -9.69
N LEU A 483 -22.18 0.81 -8.90
CA LEU A 483 -22.95 0.34 -7.74
C LEU A 483 -24.33 -0.19 -8.11
N GLU A 484 -24.79 0.05 -9.32
CA GLU A 484 -26.19 -0.19 -9.74
C GLU A 484 -26.31 -1.24 -10.84
N GLU A 485 -25.33 -1.32 -11.76
CA GLU A 485 -25.46 -2.11 -12.99
C GLU A 485 -24.26 -3.02 -13.23
N ASP A 486 -24.54 -4.19 -13.75
CA ASP A 486 -23.56 -5.11 -14.30
C ASP A 486 -22.91 -4.51 -15.55
N LEU A 487 -21.72 -4.99 -15.88
CA LEU A 487 -20.92 -4.53 -17.01
C LEU A 487 -20.59 -5.69 -17.94
N GLU A 488 -21.06 -5.63 -19.19
CA GLU A 488 -20.65 -6.54 -20.25
C GLU A 488 -19.26 -6.12 -20.73
N VAL A 489 -18.27 -7.01 -20.59
CA VAL A 489 -16.87 -6.75 -20.97
C VAL A 489 -16.48 -7.65 -22.10
N SER A 490 -15.89 -7.07 -23.16
CA SER A 490 -15.27 -7.80 -24.26
C SER A 490 -13.77 -7.51 -24.34
N CYS A 491 -12.99 -8.49 -24.80
CA CYS A 491 -11.57 -8.30 -25.05
C CYS A 491 -11.16 -9.07 -26.32
N ASP A 492 -10.42 -8.39 -27.21
CA ASP A 492 -9.82 -9.03 -28.39
C ASP A 492 -8.51 -9.71 -27.98
N LEU A 493 -8.56 -11.03 -27.89
CA LEU A 493 -7.45 -11.91 -27.51
C LEU A 493 -7.03 -12.82 -28.67
N ARG A 494 -7.13 -12.37 -29.93
CA ARG A 494 -6.77 -13.21 -31.13
C ARG A 494 -5.36 -13.77 -31.07
N GLN A 495 -4.44 -13.09 -30.39
CA GLN A 495 -3.07 -13.57 -30.20
C GLN A 495 -2.95 -14.69 -29.13
N PHE A 496 -4.04 -14.95 -28.41
CA PHE A 496 -4.21 -15.99 -27.39
C PHE A 496 -5.36 -16.94 -27.76
N ALA A 497 -5.56 -17.21 -29.08
CA ALA A 497 -6.72 -17.97 -29.56
C ALA A 497 -6.76 -19.42 -29.06
N ASP A 498 -5.63 -19.98 -28.66
CA ASP A 498 -5.47 -21.29 -28.03
C ASP A 498 -5.77 -21.32 -26.54
N TYR A 499 -5.88 -20.13 -25.90
CA TYR A 499 -6.19 -20.01 -24.47
C TYR A 499 -7.69 -20.23 -24.20
N LYS A 500 -7.98 -20.83 -23.05
CA LYS A 500 -9.36 -21.07 -22.58
C LYS A 500 -9.50 -20.50 -21.17
N VAL A 501 -10.73 -20.12 -20.81
CA VAL A 501 -11.05 -19.73 -19.44
C VAL A 501 -10.83 -20.95 -18.54
N ALA A 502 -9.83 -20.88 -17.68
CA ALA A 502 -9.53 -21.90 -16.68
C ALA A 502 -10.29 -21.65 -15.38
N GLU A 503 -10.45 -20.36 -15.02
CA GLU A 503 -11.09 -19.96 -13.77
C GLU A 503 -11.59 -18.53 -13.87
N HIS A 504 -12.73 -18.25 -13.20
CA HIS A 504 -13.19 -16.89 -12.90
C HIS A 504 -13.54 -16.82 -11.42
N ILE A 505 -12.78 -16.01 -10.68
CA ILE A 505 -12.96 -15.77 -9.25
C ILE A 505 -13.67 -14.42 -9.09
N ILE A 506 -14.71 -14.38 -8.27
CA ILE A 506 -15.49 -13.16 -8.01
C ILE A 506 -15.54 -12.91 -6.50
N LEU A 507 -15.27 -11.68 -6.10
CA LEU A 507 -15.57 -11.18 -4.76
C LEU A 507 -16.66 -10.10 -4.88
N THR A 508 -17.81 -10.36 -4.30
CA THR A 508 -18.96 -9.45 -4.31
C THR A 508 -19.83 -9.67 -3.06
N ASN A 509 -20.55 -8.65 -2.66
CA ASN A 509 -21.55 -8.71 -1.59
C ASN A 509 -22.61 -7.63 -1.86
N ASP A 510 -23.88 -7.91 -1.61
CA ASP A 510 -24.96 -6.91 -1.77
C ASP A 510 -24.87 -5.79 -0.74
N ASP A 511 -24.29 -6.05 0.44
CA ASP A 511 -24.00 -5.07 1.46
C ASP A 511 -22.54 -4.58 1.34
N MET A 512 -22.37 -3.34 0.88
CA MET A 512 -21.06 -2.70 0.76
C MET A 512 -20.34 -2.53 2.11
N LYS A 513 -21.08 -2.60 3.23
CA LYS A 513 -20.54 -2.49 4.58
C LYS A 513 -20.35 -3.85 5.28
N ALA A 514 -20.56 -4.95 4.57
CA ALA A 514 -20.30 -6.29 5.09
C ALA A 514 -18.84 -6.45 5.49
N VAL A 515 -18.61 -7.06 6.65
CA VAL A 515 -17.28 -7.28 7.25
C VAL A 515 -17.07 -8.75 7.57
N ASN A 516 -15.82 -9.19 7.55
CA ASN A 516 -15.41 -10.47 8.10
C ASN A 516 -15.01 -10.30 9.56
N THR A 517 -15.50 -11.17 10.42
CA THR A 517 -15.19 -11.22 11.85
C THR A 517 -14.73 -12.60 12.25
N GLN A 518 -14.16 -12.74 13.41
CA GLN A 518 -13.77 -14.06 13.92
C GLN A 518 -14.96 -15.04 13.99
N SER A 519 -16.17 -14.56 14.35
CA SER A 519 -17.38 -15.39 14.45
C SER A 519 -18.05 -15.64 13.09
N ASN A 520 -17.73 -14.82 12.07
CA ASN A 520 -18.23 -14.95 10.70
C ASN A 520 -17.12 -14.58 9.70
N PRO A 521 -16.10 -15.44 9.55
CA PRO A 521 -14.91 -15.11 8.78
C PRO A 521 -15.12 -15.09 7.25
N ASP A 522 -16.21 -15.68 6.76
CA ASP A 522 -16.53 -15.85 5.34
C ASP A 522 -17.77 -15.06 4.91
N CYS A 523 -18.15 -14.00 5.65
CA CYS A 523 -19.24 -13.10 5.28
C CYS A 523 -19.04 -12.49 3.89
N VAL A 524 -17.81 -12.11 3.60
CA VAL A 524 -17.33 -11.68 2.29
C VAL A 524 -16.20 -12.62 1.88
N ALA A 525 -16.50 -13.55 0.98
CA ALA A 525 -15.55 -14.55 0.51
C ALA A 525 -15.64 -14.73 -1.01
N PRO A 526 -14.55 -15.14 -1.69
CA PRO A 526 -14.54 -15.37 -3.13
C PRO A 526 -15.47 -16.52 -3.54
N VAL A 527 -16.12 -16.36 -4.68
CA VAL A 527 -16.96 -17.39 -5.30
C VAL A 527 -16.54 -17.63 -6.75
N ALA A 528 -16.87 -18.81 -7.28
CA ALA A 528 -16.62 -19.13 -8.68
C ALA A 528 -17.63 -18.44 -9.59
N GLY A 529 -17.15 -17.76 -10.64
CA GLY A 529 -17.93 -17.18 -11.72
C GLY A 529 -18.09 -18.14 -12.92
N ASN A 530 -19.15 -17.98 -13.67
CA ASN A 530 -19.45 -18.79 -14.86
C ASN A 530 -19.80 -17.97 -16.11
N ALA A 531 -19.68 -16.65 -16.04
CA ALA A 531 -20.08 -15.73 -17.11
C ALA A 531 -18.97 -15.47 -18.14
N SER A 532 -17.77 -16.05 -17.98
CA SER A 532 -16.62 -15.81 -18.84
C SER A 532 -16.54 -16.85 -19.97
N HIS A 533 -16.43 -16.37 -21.21
CA HIS A 533 -16.37 -17.19 -22.41
C HIS A 533 -15.21 -16.77 -23.31
N MET A 534 -14.55 -17.73 -23.92
CA MET A 534 -13.48 -17.51 -24.91
C MET A 534 -13.80 -18.33 -26.17
N GLU A 535 -14.00 -17.64 -27.29
CA GLU A 535 -14.28 -18.29 -28.58
C GLU A 535 -13.49 -17.58 -29.69
N ASN A 536 -12.71 -18.36 -30.45
CA ASN A 536 -11.93 -17.87 -31.59
C ASN A 536 -11.06 -16.64 -31.31
N GLY A 537 -10.49 -16.56 -30.10
CA GLY A 537 -9.70 -15.40 -29.66
C GLY A 537 -10.54 -14.19 -29.25
N HIS A 538 -11.85 -14.34 -29.14
CA HIS A 538 -12.72 -13.30 -28.59
C HIS A 538 -13.19 -13.69 -27.20
N PHE A 539 -12.80 -12.89 -26.21
CA PHE A 539 -13.18 -13.07 -24.82
C PHE A 539 -14.37 -12.18 -24.48
N THR A 540 -15.33 -12.73 -23.76
CA THR A 540 -16.48 -11.97 -23.21
C THR A 540 -16.80 -12.42 -21.79
N THR A 541 -17.26 -11.51 -20.97
CA THR A 541 -17.73 -11.77 -19.60
C THR A 541 -18.75 -10.74 -19.16
N VAL A 542 -19.50 -11.07 -18.11
CA VAL A 542 -20.33 -10.11 -17.37
C VAL A 542 -19.76 -9.97 -15.98
N LEU A 543 -19.32 -8.76 -15.65
CA LEU A 543 -18.87 -8.40 -14.32
C LEU A 543 -20.08 -7.83 -13.53
N GLY A 544 -20.49 -8.51 -12.47
CA GLY A 544 -21.54 -8.00 -11.58
C GLY A 544 -21.22 -6.61 -11.06
N LYS A 545 -22.23 -5.82 -10.74
CA LYS A 545 -22.06 -4.52 -10.08
C LYS A 545 -21.19 -4.67 -8.83
N HIS A 546 -20.41 -3.61 -8.50
CA HIS A 546 -19.51 -3.56 -7.34
C HIS A 546 -18.81 -4.90 -7.06
N SER A 547 -17.97 -5.36 -8.00
CA SER A 547 -17.27 -6.65 -7.88
C SER A 547 -15.79 -6.55 -8.21
N TRP A 548 -14.98 -7.31 -7.48
CA TRP A 548 -13.61 -7.66 -7.84
C TRP A 548 -13.62 -8.99 -8.59
N ASN A 549 -12.89 -9.06 -9.68
CA ASN A 549 -12.88 -10.22 -10.56
C ASN A 549 -11.44 -10.59 -10.96
N VAL A 550 -11.15 -11.88 -10.98
CA VAL A 550 -9.93 -12.46 -11.51
C VAL A 550 -10.28 -13.53 -12.52
N ILE A 551 -9.95 -13.30 -13.79
CA ILE A 551 -10.20 -14.23 -14.87
C ILE A 551 -8.87 -14.78 -15.35
N ARG A 552 -8.72 -16.10 -15.25
CA ARG A 552 -7.49 -16.80 -15.63
C ARG A 552 -7.74 -17.59 -16.92
N LEU A 553 -6.93 -17.30 -17.93
CA LEU A 553 -6.94 -18.00 -19.21
C LEU A 553 -5.65 -18.78 -19.35
N LYS A 554 -5.74 -20.04 -19.81
CA LYS A 554 -4.59 -20.93 -20.00
C LYS A 554 -4.61 -21.55 -21.40
N ALA A 555 -3.39 -21.73 -21.96
CA ALA A 555 -3.18 -22.43 -23.22
C ALA A 555 -3.34 -23.94 -23.07
#